data_bd86105f1fa30b3271784d00381b38fc
#
_entry.id   bd86105f1fa30b3271784d00381b38fc
#
_cell.length_a   1.000
_cell.length_b   1.000
_cell.length_c   1.000
_cell.angle_alpha   90.00
_cell.angle_beta   90.00
_cell.angle_gamma   90.00
#
_symmetry.space_group_name_H-M   'P 1'
#
loop_
_entity.id
_entity.type
_entity.pdbx_description
1 polymer ?
#
loop_
_entity_poly.entity_id
_entity_poly.type
_entity_poly.pdbx_seq_one_letter_code
_entity_poly.pdbx_strand_id
1 'polypeptide(L)'
;LIISVPLSMGAGVYLAEYAKKGPVTNFVRTCIEILSSLPSVVVGLFGYLIFVVQFEYGFSIISGALALTVFNLPQMTRNVEDSLRHVHHTQREAGLALGISRWETVLHVVIPEALPGIVTGIVLASGRIFGEAAALIYTAGQSAPALDWSNWNIFSITSPISIFRQAETLAVHIWKVNSEGTIPDGTVVSAGSAAVLLIFILIFNFGARKLGSYLHKKLTSA
;
A
#
# COMPACT_ATOMS: atom_id res chain seq x y z
N LEU A 1 0.89 3.60 -0.79
CA LEU A 1 2.18 3.00 -0.45
C LEU A 1 3.03 3.91 0.46
N ILE A 2 3.14 5.22 0.16
CA ILE A 2 3.94 6.17 0.96
C ILE A 2 3.52 6.18 2.44
N ILE A 3 2.23 6.02 2.74
CA ILE A 3 1.70 5.99 4.11
C ILE A 3 1.71 4.57 4.67
N SER A 4 1.25 3.59 3.88
CA SER A 4 1.06 2.21 4.35
C SER A 4 2.38 1.48 4.63
N VAL A 5 3.44 1.71 3.82
CA VAL A 5 4.73 1.04 4.01
C VAL A 5 5.39 1.41 5.34
N PRO A 6 5.59 2.69 5.71
CA PRO A 6 6.19 3.04 6.99
C PRO A 6 5.37 2.54 8.19
N LEU A 7 4.04 2.66 8.13
CA LEU A 7 3.16 2.20 9.21
C LEU A 7 3.22 0.68 9.39
N SER A 8 3.17 -0.08 8.29
CA SER A 8 3.25 -1.53 8.32
C SER A 8 4.63 -2.02 8.74
N MET A 9 5.71 -1.31 8.37
CA MET A 9 7.06 -1.59 8.84
C MET A 9 7.15 -1.45 10.35
N GLY A 10 6.71 -0.32 10.91
CA GLY A 10 6.70 -0.11 12.36
C GLY A 10 5.87 -1.14 13.11
N ALA A 11 4.66 -1.42 12.64
CA ALA A 11 3.77 -2.42 13.24
C ALA A 11 4.33 -3.84 13.13
N GLY A 12 4.84 -4.22 11.96
CA GLY A 12 5.42 -5.56 11.72
C GLY A 12 6.69 -5.79 12.56
N VAL A 13 7.58 -4.80 12.63
CA VAL A 13 8.77 -4.86 13.51
C VAL A 13 8.35 -5.01 14.98
N TYR A 14 7.38 -4.23 15.44
CA TYR A 14 6.87 -4.36 16.80
C TYR A 14 6.32 -5.77 17.07
N LEU A 15 5.48 -6.31 16.19
CA LEU A 15 4.87 -7.63 16.35
C LEU A 15 5.87 -8.78 16.24
N ALA A 16 6.91 -8.63 15.41
CA ALA A 16 7.93 -9.66 15.25
C ALA A 16 8.92 -9.68 16.41
N GLU A 17 9.41 -8.50 16.82
CA GLU A 17 10.58 -8.39 17.68
C GLU A 17 10.27 -8.00 19.12
N TYR A 18 9.20 -7.23 19.37
CA TYR A 18 8.92 -6.65 20.70
C TYR A 18 7.68 -7.20 21.37
N ALA A 19 6.67 -7.62 20.60
CA ALA A 19 5.42 -8.11 21.15
C ALA A 19 5.61 -9.42 21.92
N LYS A 20 5.25 -9.41 23.20
CA LYS A 20 5.29 -10.63 24.03
C LYS A 20 4.23 -11.62 23.55
N LYS A 21 4.58 -12.91 23.57
CA LYS A 21 3.60 -13.98 23.33
C LYS A 21 2.53 -13.93 24.41
N GLY A 22 1.27 -13.75 24.04
CA GLY A 22 0.17 -13.64 24.99
C GLY A 22 -1.18 -13.42 24.32
N PRO A 23 -2.28 -13.43 25.09
CA PRO A 23 -3.63 -13.32 24.54
C PRO A 23 -3.87 -12.02 23.78
N VAL A 24 -3.30 -10.90 24.24
CA VAL A 24 -3.43 -9.59 23.57
C VAL A 24 -2.77 -9.61 22.19
N THR A 25 -1.55 -10.12 22.07
CA THR A 25 -0.85 -10.20 20.79
C THR A 25 -1.55 -11.16 19.83
N ASN A 26 -2.08 -12.27 20.32
CA ASN A 26 -2.86 -13.19 19.51
C ASN A 26 -4.16 -12.55 19.03
N PHE A 27 -4.84 -11.80 19.89
CA PHE A 27 -6.04 -11.05 19.51
C PHE A 27 -5.74 -10.03 18.39
N VAL A 28 -4.65 -9.26 18.52
CA VAL A 28 -4.22 -8.30 17.49
C VAL A 28 -3.95 -9.00 16.16
N ARG A 29 -3.27 -10.17 16.17
CA ARG A 29 -3.04 -10.94 14.95
C ARG A 29 -4.34 -11.44 14.32
N THR A 30 -5.26 -11.93 15.13
CA THR A 30 -6.60 -12.34 14.65
C THR A 30 -7.34 -11.16 14.04
N CYS A 31 -7.28 -9.97 14.63
CA CYS A 31 -7.84 -8.76 14.04
C CYS A 31 -7.20 -8.44 12.68
N ILE A 32 -5.87 -8.53 12.57
CA ILE A 32 -5.15 -8.33 11.29
C ILE A 32 -5.62 -9.34 10.24
N GLU A 33 -5.79 -10.60 10.59
CA GLU A 33 -6.30 -11.65 9.70
C GLU A 33 -7.72 -11.35 9.22
N ILE A 34 -8.62 -11.01 10.12
CA ILE A 34 -10.02 -10.66 9.79
C ILE A 34 -10.03 -9.43 8.86
N LEU A 35 -9.31 -8.36 9.21
CA LEU A 35 -9.27 -7.14 8.41
C LEU A 35 -8.67 -7.38 7.02
N SER A 36 -7.66 -8.26 6.91
CA SER A 36 -7.05 -8.59 5.61
C SER A 36 -7.97 -9.39 4.68
N SER A 37 -9.01 -10.02 5.22
CA SER A 37 -10.00 -10.82 4.48
C SER A 37 -11.24 -10.02 4.05
N LEU A 38 -11.37 -8.76 4.49
CA LEU A 38 -12.52 -7.93 4.14
C LEU A 38 -12.59 -7.67 2.63
N PRO A 39 -13.80 -7.73 2.03
CA PRO A 39 -14.00 -7.29 0.66
C PRO A 39 -13.68 -5.80 0.49
N SER A 40 -12.99 -5.44 -0.60
CA SER A 40 -12.60 -4.04 -0.85
C SER A 40 -13.77 -3.07 -0.96
N VAL A 41 -14.93 -3.55 -1.45
CA VAL A 41 -16.18 -2.76 -1.48
C VAL A 41 -16.59 -2.33 -0.07
N VAL A 42 -16.51 -3.24 0.91
CA VAL A 42 -16.85 -2.94 2.30
C VAL A 42 -15.90 -1.88 2.86
N VAL A 43 -14.62 -2.03 2.63
CA VAL A 43 -13.61 -1.03 3.05
C VAL A 43 -13.84 0.31 2.34
N GLY A 44 -14.22 0.28 1.06
CA GLY A 44 -14.59 1.48 0.29
C GLY A 44 -15.78 2.23 0.89
N LEU A 45 -16.82 1.51 1.29
CA LEU A 45 -18.00 2.09 1.95
C LEU A 45 -17.65 2.67 3.34
N PHE A 46 -16.83 1.99 4.12
CA PHE A 46 -16.29 2.56 5.37
C PHE A 46 -15.45 3.80 5.11
N GLY A 47 -14.57 3.75 4.10
CA GLY A 47 -13.77 4.90 3.68
C GLY A 47 -14.64 6.08 3.24
N TYR A 48 -15.73 5.83 2.54
CA TYR A 48 -16.73 6.84 2.19
C TYR A 48 -17.33 7.49 3.44
N LEU A 49 -17.84 6.69 4.36
CA LEU A 49 -18.48 7.22 5.57
C LEU A 49 -17.51 8.03 6.43
N ILE A 50 -16.27 7.58 6.58
CA ILE A 50 -15.29 8.22 7.46
C ILE A 50 -14.61 9.40 6.76
N PHE A 51 -14.01 9.18 5.58
CA PHE A 51 -13.13 10.18 4.97
C PHE A 51 -13.90 11.17 4.10
N VAL A 52 -14.92 10.69 3.35
CA VAL A 52 -15.67 11.56 2.43
C VAL A 52 -16.73 12.33 3.20
N VAL A 53 -17.49 11.67 4.09
CA VAL A 53 -18.62 12.29 4.81
C VAL A 53 -18.19 12.87 6.16
N GLN A 54 -17.66 12.06 7.08
CA GLN A 54 -17.39 12.48 8.45
C GLN A 54 -16.23 13.51 8.55
N PHE A 55 -15.15 13.30 7.78
CA PHE A 55 -14.01 14.22 7.73
C PHE A 55 -14.20 15.34 6.69
N GLU A 56 -15.28 15.29 5.93
CA GLU A 56 -15.64 16.28 4.90
C GLU A 56 -14.57 16.50 3.82
N TYR A 57 -13.69 15.50 3.59
CA TYR A 57 -12.69 15.58 2.52
C TYR A 57 -13.29 15.46 1.11
N GLY A 58 -14.58 15.08 1.02
CA GLY A 58 -15.23 14.82 -0.24
C GLY A 58 -14.61 13.65 -1.01
N PHE A 59 -15.10 13.43 -2.23
CA PHE A 59 -14.42 12.53 -3.16
C PHE A 59 -13.09 13.15 -3.56
N SER A 60 -11.98 12.53 -3.15
CA SER A 60 -10.66 13.13 -3.32
C SER A 60 -9.54 12.09 -3.31
N ILE A 61 -8.38 12.49 -3.86
CA ILE A 61 -7.18 11.65 -3.84
C ILE A 61 -6.81 11.25 -2.41
N ILE A 62 -6.95 12.18 -1.44
CA ILE A 62 -6.61 11.88 -0.04
C ILE A 62 -7.59 10.87 0.58
N SER A 63 -8.89 10.98 0.31
CA SER A 63 -9.89 10.01 0.79
C SER A 63 -9.61 8.61 0.24
N GLY A 64 -9.29 8.52 -1.07
CA GLY A 64 -8.88 7.26 -1.70
C GLY A 64 -7.57 6.70 -1.14
N ALA A 65 -6.57 7.56 -0.95
CA ALA A 65 -5.27 7.15 -0.40
C ALA A 65 -5.38 6.62 1.03
N LEU A 66 -6.20 7.26 1.88
CA LEU A 66 -6.45 6.81 3.25
C LEU A 66 -7.24 5.49 3.27
N ALA A 67 -8.28 5.35 2.46
CA ALA A 67 -9.04 4.11 2.35
C ALA A 67 -8.16 2.94 1.88
N LEU A 68 -7.34 3.14 0.84
CA LEU A 68 -6.38 2.14 0.38
C LEU A 68 -5.30 1.83 1.44
N THR A 69 -4.91 2.82 2.24
CA THR A 69 -3.97 2.61 3.34
C THR A 69 -4.59 1.66 4.37
N VAL A 70 -5.80 1.94 4.84
CA VAL A 70 -6.53 1.08 5.79
C VAL A 70 -6.71 -0.33 5.22
N PHE A 71 -7.06 -0.45 3.93
CA PHE A 71 -7.25 -1.72 3.25
C PHE A 71 -5.97 -2.58 3.19
N ASN A 72 -4.82 -1.95 2.92
CA ASN A 72 -3.57 -2.68 2.72
C ASN A 72 -2.74 -2.85 3.99
N LEU A 73 -2.95 -2.01 5.00
CA LEU A 73 -2.17 -2.01 6.24
C LEU A 73 -2.10 -3.39 6.91
N PRO A 74 -3.22 -4.13 7.12
CA PRO A 74 -3.19 -5.43 7.78
C PRO A 74 -2.32 -6.45 7.03
N GLN A 75 -2.53 -6.58 5.73
CA GLN A 75 -1.80 -7.51 4.88
C GLN A 75 -0.30 -7.19 4.83
N MET A 76 0.05 -5.90 4.69
CA MET A 76 1.45 -5.48 4.68
C MET A 76 2.13 -5.67 6.02
N THR A 77 1.43 -5.39 7.14
CA THR A 77 1.95 -5.64 8.49
C THR A 77 2.27 -7.11 8.69
N ARG A 78 1.39 -8.01 8.24
CA ARG A 78 1.63 -9.44 8.29
C ARG A 78 2.82 -9.86 7.42
N ASN A 79 2.92 -9.36 6.19
CA ASN A 79 4.06 -9.65 5.31
C ASN A 79 5.40 -9.20 5.91
N VAL A 80 5.43 -8.04 6.57
CA VAL A 80 6.63 -7.57 7.26
C VAL A 80 6.95 -8.44 8.48
N GLU A 81 5.95 -8.74 9.32
CA GLU A 81 6.12 -9.62 10.48
C GLU A 81 6.68 -10.99 10.06
N ASP A 82 6.09 -11.61 9.04
CA ASP A 82 6.51 -12.92 8.54
C ASP A 82 7.92 -12.85 7.96
N SER A 83 8.26 -11.82 7.19
CA SER A 83 9.61 -11.64 6.63
C SER A 83 10.67 -11.52 7.72
N LEU A 84 10.40 -10.76 8.78
CA LEU A 84 11.31 -10.61 9.91
C LEU A 84 11.44 -11.94 10.69
N ARG A 85 10.37 -12.70 10.85
CA ARG A 85 10.40 -13.98 11.56
C ARG A 85 11.17 -15.07 10.83
N HIS A 86 11.29 -14.98 9.50
CA HIS A 86 12.09 -15.92 8.71
C HIS A 86 13.61 -15.72 8.90
N VAL A 87 14.06 -14.61 9.43
CA VAL A 87 15.48 -14.39 9.76
C VAL A 87 15.90 -15.36 10.87
N HIS A 88 17.00 -16.06 10.67
CA HIS A 88 17.51 -17.05 11.62
C HIS A 88 17.75 -16.45 13.02
N HIS A 89 17.39 -17.20 14.06
CA HIS A 89 17.57 -16.79 15.45
C HIS A 89 19.04 -16.55 15.82
N THR A 90 19.93 -17.34 15.24
CA THR A 90 21.39 -17.22 15.44
C THR A 90 21.95 -15.85 15.05
N GLN A 91 21.37 -15.18 14.05
CA GLN A 91 21.78 -13.82 13.67
C GLN A 91 21.43 -12.79 14.73
N ARG A 92 20.26 -12.94 15.37
CA ARG A 92 19.85 -12.09 16.51
C ARG A 92 20.77 -12.31 17.71
N GLU A 93 21.08 -13.55 18.02
CA GLU A 93 21.97 -13.91 19.11
C GLU A 93 23.39 -13.41 18.86
N ALA A 94 23.89 -13.50 17.64
CA ALA A 94 25.20 -12.98 17.28
C ALA A 94 25.29 -11.47 17.48
N GLY A 95 24.28 -10.71 17.06
CA GLY A 95 24.23 -9.26 17.31
C GLY A 95 24.27 -8.92 18.80
N LEU A 96 23.44 -9.60 19.59
CA LEU A 96 23.42 -9.40 21.06
C LEU A 96 24.74 -9.84 21.72
N ALA A 97 25.38 -10.89 21.25
CA ALA A 97 26.65 -11.37 21.77
C ALA A 97 27.81 -10.39 21.53
N LEU A 98 27.72 -9.57 20.46
CA LEU A 98 28.65 -8.47 20.19
C LEU A 98 28.40 -7.24 21.10
N GLY A 99 27.42 -7.30 21.99
CA GLY A 99 27.09 -6.21 22.92
C GLY A 99 26.28 -5.07 22.34
N ILE A 100 25.79 -5.19 21.10
CA ILE A 100 24.90 -4.19 20.52
C ILE A 100 23.47 -4.33 21.07
N SER A 101 22.76 -3.22 21.16
CA SER A 101 21.40 -3.19 21.69
C SER A 101 20.42 -3.99 20.80
N ARG A 102 19.29 -4.41 21.37
CA ARG A 102 18.24 -5.11 20.61
C ARG A 102 17.73 -4.27 19.44
N TRP A 103 17.60 -2.97 19.60
CA TRP A 103 17.19 -2.06 18.55
C TRP A 103 18.21 -1.99 17.40
N GLU A 104 19.48 -1.87 17.74
CA GLU A 104 20.58 -1.86 16.74
C GLU A 104 20.68 -3.20 16.01
N THR A 105 20.50 -4.33 16.72
CA THR A 105 20.43 -5.67 16.09
C THR A 105 19.27 -5.74 15.09
N VAL A 106 18.10 -5.22 15.45
CA VAL A 106 16.95 -5.18 14.53
C VAL A 106 17.25 -4.33 13.30
N LEU A 107 17.79 -3.13 13.49
CA LEU A 107 18.05 -2.18 12.41
C LEU A 107 19.19 -2.62 11.46
N HIS A 108 20.28 -3.17 11.99
CA HIS A 108 21.50 -3.43 11.23
C HIS A 108 21.68 -4.89 10.83
N VAL A 109 20.93 -5.81 11.44
CA VAL A 109 21.03 -7.24 11.12
C VAL A 109 19.70 -7.78 10.61
N VAL A 110 18.62 -7.65 11.39
CA VAL A 110 17.37 -8.34 11.08
C VAL A 110 16.63 -7.72 9.89
N ILE A 111 16.49 -6.39 9.87
CA ILE A 111 15.80 -5.69 8.76
C ILE A 111 16.54 -5.85 7.43
N PRO A 112 17.86 -5.66 7.33
CA PRO A 112 18.60 -5.90 6.09
C PRO A 112 18.46 -7.33 5.56
N GLU A 113 18.51 -8.32 6.43
CA GLU A 113 18.34 -9.73 6.05
C GLU A 113 16.91 -10.05 5.61
N ALA A 114 15.90 -9.45 6.26
CA ALA A 114 14.50 -9.61 5.90
C ALA A 114 14.09 -8.82 4.64
N LEU A 115 14.94 -7.90 4.16
CA LEU A 115 14.61 -6.96 3.08
C LEU A 115 14.06 -7.61 1.81
N PRO A 116 14.58 -8.75 1.29
CA PRO A 116 14.03 -9.41 0.11
C PRO A 116 12.57 -9.85 0.29
N GLY A 117 12.23 -10.37 1.46
CA GLY A 117 10.86 -10.76 1.82
C GLY A 117 9.93 -9.54 1.92
N ILE A 118 10.37 -8.49 2.59
CA ILE A 118 9.64 -7.22 2.73
C ILE A 118 9.37 -6.60 1.36
N VAL A 119 10.39 -6.52 0.48
CA VAL A 119 10.22 -5.99 -0.88
C VAL A 119 9.23 -6.82 -1.68
N THR A 120 9.27 -8.15 -1.55
CA THR A 120 8.30 -9.03 -2.20
C THR A 120 6.88 -8.73 -1.72
N GLY A 121 6.68 -8.55 -0.41
CA GLY A 121 5.40 -8.13 0.16
C GLY A 121 4.92 -6.78 -0.38
N ILE A 122 5.80 -5.78 -0.49
CA ILE A 122 5.48 -4.47 -1.08
C ILE A 122 5.07 -4.61 -2.55
N VAL A 123 5.77 -5.41 -3.33
CA VAL A 123 5.46 -5.66 -4.75
C VAL A 123 4.08 -6.28 -4.91
N LEU A 124 3.74 -7.29 -4.10
CA LEU A 124 2.43 -7.93 -4.12
C LEU A 124 1.30 -6.96 -3.73
N ALA A 125 1.51 -6.18 -2.66
CA ALA A 125 0.57 -5.17 -2.21
C ALA A 125 0.37 -4.07 -3.27
N SER A 126 1.44 -3.66 -3.95
CA SER A 126 1.37 -2.66 -5.03
C SER A 126 0.52 -3.12 -6.20
N GLY A 127 0.68 -4.38 -6.64
CA GLY A 127 -0.14 -4.96 -7.70
C GLY A 127 -1.63 -4.93 -7.35
N ARG A 128 -1.97 -5.24 -6.10
CA ARG A 128 -3.34 -5.15 -5.59
C ARG A 128 -3.86 -3.70 -5.57
N ILE A 129 -3.06 -2.75 -5.09
CA ILE A 129 -3.42 -1.33 -5.04
C ILE A 129 -3.66 -0.76 -6.45
N PHE A 130 -2.80 -1.05 -7.41
CA PHE A 130 -2.96 -0.56 -8.79
C PHE A 130 -4.19 -1.12 -9.50
N GLY A 131 -4.59 -2.35 -9.16
CA GLY A 131 -5.80 -2.97 -9.70
C GLY A 131 -7.09 -2.63 -8.93
N GLU A 132 -7.00 -1.91 -7.81
CA GLU A 132 -8.16 -1.64 -6.97
C GLU A 132 -9.07 -0.58 -7.58
N ALA A 133 -10.31 -0.96 -7.85
CA ALA A 133 -11.34 -0.05 -8.34
C ALA A 133 -12.45 0.15 -7.30
N ALA A 134 -12.93 -0.92 -6.69
CA ALA A 134 -14.12 -0.89 -5.86
C ALA A 134 -14.04 0.07 -4.68
N ALA A 135 -12.91 0.07 -3.94
CA ALA A 135 -12.73 1.01 -2.83
C ALA A 135 -12.59 2.46 -3.32
N LEU A 136 -11.96 2.67 -4.49
CA LEU A 136 -11.70 4.02 -5.02
C LEU A 136 -12.95 4.68 -5.63
N ILE A 137 -13.85 3.91 -6.20
CA ILE A 137 -15.14 4.41 -6.69
C ILE A 137 -15.89 5.17 -5.58
N TYR A 138 -15.84 4.65 -4.36
CA TYR A 138 -16.54 5.25 -3.21
C TYR A 138 -15.72 6.34 -2.50
N THR A 139 -14.43 6.50 -2.79
CA THR A 139 -13.58 7.41 -2.01
C THR A 139 -12.85 8.46 -2.84
N ALA A 140 -12.21 8.08 -3.95
CA ALA A 140 -11.49 9.00 -4.82
C ALA A 140 -12.40 9.63 -5.89
N GLY A 141 -13.51 8.97 -6.20
CA GLY A 141 -14.45 9.36 -7.24
C GLY A 141 -14.21 8.67 -8.58
N GLN A 142 -15.04 9.03 -9.56
CA GLN A 142 -15.09 8.42 -10.89
C GLN A 142 -14.86 9.44 -12.00
N SER A 143 -14.38 10.62 -11.69
CA SER A 143 -14.13 11.67 -12.67
C SER A 143 -12.79 12.35 -12.45
N ALA A 144 -12.18 12.74 -13.56
CA ALA A 144 -11.00 13.58 -13.56
C ALA A 144 -11.45 15.00 -13.93
N PRO A 145 -11.42 15.99 -12.99
CA PRO A 145 -11.76 17.37 -13.29
C PRO A 145 -10.74 17.96 -14.28
N ALA A 146 -11.17 18.97 -15.03
CA ALA A 146 -10.27 19.73 -15.87
C ALA A 146 -9.18 20.39 -15.02
N LEU A 147 -7.92 20.20 -15.39
CA LEU A 147 -6.77 20.71 -14.67
C LEU A 147 -6.32 22.05 -15.23
N ASP A 148 -6.10 23.01 -14.34
CA ASP A 148 -5.45 24.27 -14.64
C ASP A 148 -3.95 24.18 -14.30
N TRP A 149 -3.13 24.00 -15.31
CA TRP A 149 -1.68 23.86 -15.20
C TRP A 149 -0.96 25.16 -14.79
N SER A 150 -1.66 26.27 -14.75
CA SER A 150 -1.15 27.54 -14.22
C SER A 150 -1.34 27.67 -12.72
N ASN A 151 -2.27 26.89 -12.15
CA ASN A 151 -2.63 26.95 -10.73
C ASN A 151 -1.92 25.83 -9.92
N TRP A 152 -0.91 26.22 -9.15
CA TRP A 152 -0.13 25.31 -8.28
C TRP A 152 -0.57 25.37 -6.80
N ASN A 153 -1.78 25.83 -6.50
CA ASN A 153 -2.30 25.84 -5.13
C ASN A 153 -2.81 24.44 -4.74
N ILE A 154 -2.21 23.82 -3.72
CA ILE A 154 -2.54 22.48 -3.24
C ILE A 154 -3.98 22.32 -2.74
N PHE A 155 -4.62 23.41 -2.32
CA PHE A 155 -6.01 23.41 -1.86
C PHE A 155 -7.04 23.67 -2.97
N SER A 156 -6.61 24.03 -4.17
CA SER A 156 -7.51 24.26 -5.30
C SER A 156 -7.83 22.95 -6.01
N ILE A 157 -9.10 22.64 -6.19
CA ILE A 157 -9.58 21.43 -6.86
C ILE A 157 -9.19 21.35 -8.34
N THR A 158 -8.83 22.46 -8.97
CA THR A 158 -8.36 22.52 -10.36
C THR A 158 -6.85 22.34 -10.48
N SER A 159 -6.10 22.40 -9.38
CA SER A 159 -4.65 22.28 -9.38
C SER A 159 -4.18 20.85 -9.65
N PRO A 160 -3.17 20.64 -10.51
CA PRO A 160 -2.58 19.32 -10.77
C PRO A 160 -2.03 18.63 -9.52
N ILE A 161 -1.51 19.40 -8.55
CA ILE A 161 -0.89 18.88 -7.32
C ILE A 161 -1.87 18.74 -6.14
N SER A 162 -3.14 19.13 -6.32
CA SER A 162 -4.12 19.06 -5.23
C SER A 162 -4.45 17.62 -4.87
N ILE A 163 -4.32 17.28 -3.59
CA ILE A 163 -4.76 16.00 -3.02
C ILE A 163 -6.24 15.99 -2.66
N PHE A 164 -6.90 17.15 -2.66
CA PHE A 164 -8.32 17.32 -2.37
C PHE A 164 -9.22 17.28 -3.60
N ARG A 165 -8.64 17.13 -4.80
CA ARG A 165 -9.40 16.94 -6.03
C ARG A 165 -9.81 15.48 -6.22
N GLN A 166 -10.87 15.27 -6.99
CA GLN A 166 -11.22 13.95 -7.48
C GLN A 166 -10.14 13.41 -8.43
N ALA A 167 -10.02 12.10 -8.49
CA ALA A 167 -9.15 11.43 -9.44
C ALA A 167 -9.73 10.09 -9.84
N GLU A 168 -9.66 9.81 -11.12
CA GLU A 168 -9.99 8.53 -11.71
C GLU A 168 -8.70 7.74 -11.94
N THR A 169 -8.61 6.53 -11.37
CA THR A 169 -7.50 5.62 -11.66
C THR A 169 -7.81 4.80 -12.91
N LEU A 170 -6.78 4.22 -13.54
CA LEU A 170 -6.99 3.34 -14.71
C LEU A 170 -7.91 2.16 -14.39
N ALA A 171 -7.84 1.59 -13.18
CA ALA A 171 -8.73 0.52 -12.75
C ALA A 171 -10.19 0.97 -12.67
N VAL A 172 -10.45 2.16 -12.10
CA VAL A 172 -11.78 2.79 -12.05
C VAL A 172 -12.26 3.13 -13.47
N HIS A 173 -11.38 3.66 -14.32
CA HIS A 173 -11.69 3.98 -15.72
C HIS A 173 -12.13 2.75 -16.51
N ILE A 174 -11.39 1.64 -16.41
CA ILE A 174 -11.76 0.36 -17.04
C ILE A 174 -13.14 -0.10 -16.58
N TRP A 175 -13.40 -0.03 -15.28
CA TRP A 175 -14.70 -0.41 -14.73
C TRP A 175 -15.82 0.50 -15.27
N LYS A 176 -15.63 1.81 -15.26
CA LYS A 176 -16.59 2.81 -15.70
C LYS A 176 -16.95 2.63 -17.18
N VAL A 177 -15.95 2.55 -18.05
CA VAL A 177 -16.15 2.38 -19.50
C VAL A 177 -16.96 1.12 -19.80
N ASN A 178 -16.70 0.03 -19.08
CA ASN A 178 -17.42 -1.23 -19.28
C ASN A 178 -18.84 -1.23 -18.67
N SER A 179 -19.05 -0.52 -17.55
CA SER A 179 -20.35 -0.54 -16.86
C SER A 179 -21.34 0.49 -17.38
N GLU A 180 -20.88 1.65 -17.84
CA GLU A 180 -21.77 2.72 -18.32
C GLU A 180 -22.18 2.54 -19.80
N GLY A 181 -21.37 1.88 -20.61
CA GLY A 181 -21.69 1.57 -22.02
C GLY A 181 -21.94 2.81 -22.91
N THR A 182 -21.52 3.99 -22.47
CA THR A 182 -21.82 5.29 -23.11
C THR A 182 -20.84 5.65 -24.24
N ILE A 183 -19.70 4.95 -24.31
CA ILE A 183 -18.64 5.24 -25.29
C ILE A 183 -18.77 4.24 -26.46
N PRO A 184 -18.90 4.70 -27.72
CA PRO A 184 -19.05 3.82 -28.90
C PRO A 184 -17.94 2.77 -29.01
N ASP A 185 -16.68 3.13 -28.69
CA ASP A 185 -15.49 2.26 -28.74
C ASP A 185 -15.08 1.73 -27.34
N GLY A 186 -16.00 1.60 -26.42
CA GLY A 186 -15.75 1.28 -25.00
C GLY A 186 -14.88 0.03 -24.80
N THR A 187 -15.09 -1.02 -25.57
CA THR A 187 -14.29 -2.26 -25.50
C THR A 187 -12.83 -2.02 -25.88
N VAL A 188 -12.56 -1.22 -26.90
CA VAL A 188 -11.19 -0.89 -27.35
C VAL A 188 -10.49 0.00 -26.33
N VAL A 189 -11.19 1.03 -25.83
CA VAL A 189 -10.68 1.95 -24.80
C VAL A 189 -10.37 1.19 -23.51
N SER A 190 -11.27 0.31 -23.08
CA SER A 190 -11.09 -0.52 -21.88
C SER A 190 -9.89 -1.47 -22.04
N ALA A 191 -9.79 -2.17 -23.18
CA ALA A 191 -8.67 -3.06 -23.47
C ALA A 191 -7.33 -2.31 -23.52
N GLY A 192 -7.30 -1.12 -24.15
CA GLY A 192 -6.12 -0.25 -24.16
C GLY A 192 -5.70 0.21 -22.76
N SER A 193 -6.67 0.65 -21.96
CA SER A 193 -6.44 1.06 -20.57
C SER A 193 -5.91 -0.09 -19.71
N ALA A 194 -6.47 -1.30 -19.89
CA ALA A 194 -6.00 -2.49 -19.19
C ALA A 194 -4.55 -2.86 -19.59
N ALA A 195 -4.22 -2.77 -20.88
CA ALA A 195 -2.86 -3.00 -21.37
C ALA A 195 -1.86 -2.00 -20.75
N VAL A 196 -2.21 -0.71 -20.72
CA VAL A 196 -1.38 0.34 -20.09
C VAL A 196 -1.19 0.07 -18.61
N LEU A 197 -2.26 -0.28 -17.87
CA LEU A 197 -2.18 -0.62 -16.45
C LEU A 197 -1.26 -1.83 -16.22
N LEU A 198 -1.37 -2.86 -17.04
CA LEU A 198 -0.55 -4.07 -16.94
C LEU A 198 0.93 -3.77 -17.19
N ILE A 199 1.25 -2.99 -18.23
CA ILE A 199 2.63 -2.56 -18.51
C ILE A 199 3.19 -1.75 -17.35
N PHE A 200 2.41 -0.82 -16.79
CA PHE A 200 2.82 -0.02 -15.65
C PHE A 200 3.13 -0.90 -14.42
N ILE A 201 2.26 -1.85 -14.11
CA ILE A 201 2.47 -2.82 -13.00
C ILE A 201 3.74 -3.63 -13.23
N LEU A 202 4.01 -4.10 -14.44
CA LEU A 202 5.22 -4.86 -14.77
C LEU A 202 6.48 -4.00 -14.59
N ILE A 203 6.49 -2.77 -15.09
CA ILE A 203 7.62 -1.83 -14.93
C ILE A 203 7.87 -1.55 -13.45
N PHE A 204 6.80 -1.26 -12.70
CA PHE A 204 6.90 -1.00 -11.26
C PHE A 204 7.47 -2.21 -10.51
N ASN A 205 6.94 -3.40 -10.77
CA ASN A 205 7.37 -4.63 -10.10
C ASN A 205 8.84 -4.95 -10.40
N PHE A 206 9.26 -4.80 -11.65
CA PHE A 206 10.65 -4.99 -12.04
C PHE A 206 11.57 -3.98 -11.36
N GLY A 207 11.20 -2.69 -11.38
CA GLY A 207 11.94 -1.62 -10.73
C GLY A 207 12.05 -1.83 -9.21
N ALA A 208 10.95 -2.15 -8.54
CA ALA A 208 10.91 -2.39 -7.10
C ALA A 208 11.80 -3.59 -6.69
N ARG A 209 11.73 -4.70 -7.44
CA ARG A 209 12.58 -5.88 -7.19
C ARG A 209 14.07 -5.56 -7.40
N LYS A 210 14.41 -4.85 -8.48
CA LYS A 210 15.80 -4.44 -8.76
C LYS A 210 16.35 -3.52 -7.67
N LEU A 211 15.54 -2.55 -7.23
CA LEU A 211 15.91 -1.64 -6.14
C LEU A 211 16.09 -2.40 -4.83
N GLY A 212 15.16 -3.30 -4.48
CA GLY A 212 15.23 -4.12 -3.28
C GLY A 212 16.48 -5.01 -3.26
N SER A 213 16.78 -5.65 -4.38
CA SER A 213 18.00 -6.48 -4.54
C SER A 213 19.31 -5.64 -4.41
N TYR A 214 19.29 -4.43 -4.96
CA TYR A 214 20.43 -3.51 -4.83
C TYR A 214 20.64 -3.07 -3.38
N LEU A 215 19.56 -2.66 -2.70
CA LEU A 215 19.60 -2.25 -1.29
C LEU A 215 20.05 -3.40 -0.39
N HIS A 216 19.51 -4.60 -0.59
CA HIS A 216 19.91 -5.78 0.17
C HIS A 216 21.42 -6.03 0.04
N LYS A 217 21.94 -6.09 -1.19
CA LYS A 217 23.39 -6.27 -1.42
C LYS A 217 24.21 -5.19 -0.73
N LYS A 218 23.81 -3.93 -0.82
CA LYS A 218 24.55 -2.81 -0.22
C LYS A 218 24.56 -2.87 1.32
N LEU A 219 23.50 -3.37 1.94
CA LEU A 219 23.36 -3.42 3.40
C LEU A 219 23.94 -4.70 4.01
N THR A 220 24.04 -5.79 3.24
CA THR A 220 24.57 -7.09 3.73
C THR A 220 26.03 -7.35 3.33
N SER A 221 26.58 -6.62 2.35
CA SER A 221 27.96 -6.77 1.88
C SER A 221 28.92 -5.67 2.41
N ALA A 222 28.47 -4.87 3.35
CA ALA A 222 29.31 -3.94 4.12
C ALA A 222 29.58 -4.49 5.50
#